data_5dd77b782a71c9408a73c9de9037e1ae
#
_entry.id   5dd77b782a71c9408a73c9de9037e1ae
#
_cell.length_a   1.000
_cell.length_b   1.000
_cell.length_c   1.000
_cell.angle_alpha   90.00
_cell.angle_beta   90.00
_cell.angle_gamma   90.00
#
_symmetry.space_group_name_H-M   'P 1'
#
loop_
_entity.id
_entity.type
_entity.pdbx_description
1 polymer ?
#
loop_
_entity_poly.entity_id
_entity_poly.type
_entity_poly.pdbx_seq_one_letter_code
_entity_poly.pdbx_strand_id
1 'polypeptide(L)'
;MITAQTFRLDGRLAFVTGSSAGIGLALARGLAQAGASLVLNGRDATKLRATAASLRAEGFEVHERAFDVTDAEAVKANVDSIERDIGAIDILINNAGIQRRAPLHEFSHQDWHDLMQTNLDSVFFVGQAVAQHMITRKKGRIINICSVQSELGRPGISPYMASKGALKMLTKGMAIDWGPLGLNVNGIGPGYFKTELNEKLVNDTTFSAWLTNRTPSRRWGEVEELAGAAVFLASDASTFVNGHILYVDGGVTAQL
;
A
#
# COMPACT_ATOMS: atom_id res chain seq x y z
N MET A 1 -22.94 14.36 10.85
CA MET A 1 -23.07 14.83 9.43
C MET A 1 -21.69 14.66 8.77
N ILE A 2 -21.63 14.15 7.55
CA ILE A 2 -20.39 14.08 6.78
C ILE A 2 -20.13 15.45 6.16
N THR A 3 -18.95 16.01 6.41
CA THR A 3 -18.47 17.27 5.84
C THR A 3 -17.10 17.05 5.19
N ALA A 4 -16.56 18.01 4.46
CA ALA A 4 -15.20 17.94 3.92
C ALA A 4 -14.16 17.69 5.03
N GLN A 5 -14.42 18.18 6.25
CA GLN A 5 -13.57 17.96 7.43
C GLN A 5 -13.46 16.47 7.81
N THR A 6 -14.45 15.63 7.50
CA THR A 6 -14.44 14.19 7.79
C THR A 6 -13.34 13.45 7.02
N PHE A 7 -12.86 14.01 5.90
CA PHE A 7 -11.77 13.47 5.10
C PHE A 7 -10.39 14.04 5.47
N ARG A 8 -10.34 15.02 6.39
CA ARG A 8 -9.06 15.61 6.82
C ARG A 8 -8.28 14.66 7.72
N LEU A 9 -6.96 14.76 7.61
CA LEU A 9 -6.00 13.94 8.36
C LEU A 9 -5.07 14.79 9.24
N ASP A 10 -5.49 16.02 9.55
CA ASP A 10 -4.69 16.94 10.37
C ASP A 10 -4.34 16.31 11.72
N GLY A 11 -3.07 16.42 12.11
CA GLY A 11 -2.54 15.87 13.35
C GLY A 11 -2.40 14.33 13.36
N ARG A 12 -2.54 13.65 12.22
CA ARG A 12 -2.30 12.21 12.08
C ARG A 12 -0.94 11.94 11.48
N LEU A 13 -0.25 10.93 12.00
CA LEU A 13 1.01 10.43 11.43
C LEU A 13 0.73 9.21 10.55
N ALA A 14 1.15 9.28 9.30
CA ALA A 14 1.02 8.19 8.32
C ALA A 14 2.40 7.56 8.02
N PHE A 15 2.52 6.27 8.29
CA PHE A 15 3.68 5.46 7.92
C PHE A 15 3.39 4.71 6.63
N VAL A 16 4.21 4.89 5.58
CA VAL A 16 4.02 4.29 4.26
C VAL A 16 5.24 3.49 3.85
N THR A 17 5.11 2.17 3.71
CA THR A 17 6.21 1.31 3.26
C THR A 17 6.40 1.36 1.75
N GLY A 18 7.66 1.26 1.27
CA GLY A 18 7.98 1.30 -0.16
C GLY A 18 7.57 2.62 -0.83
N SER A 19 7.74 3.75 -0.15
CA SER A 19 7.22 5.06 -0.55
C SER A 19 8.25 5.98 -1.22
N SER A 20 9.41 5.45 -1.63
CA SER A 20 10.43 6.24 -2.35
C SER A 20 10.08 6.50 -3.84
N ALA A 21 9.04 5.87 -4.39
CA ALA A 21 8.58 6.05 -5.77
C ALA A 21 7.18 5.46 -6.00
N GLY A 22 6.64 5.64 -7.21
CA GLY A 22 5.45 4.96 -7.72
C GLY A 22 4.20 5.13 -6.85
N ILE A 23 3.45 4.04 -6.66
CA ILE A 23 2.19 4.05 -5.90
C ILE A 23 2.42 4.53 -4.47
N GLY A 24 3.45 4.03 -3.77
CA GLY A 24 3.71 4.41 -2.38
C GLY A 24 3.96 5.90 -2.21
N LEU A 25 4.70 6.54 -3.14
CA LEU A 25 4.93 7.98 -3.13
C LEU A 25 3.64 8.76 -3.41
N ALA A 26 2.84 8.32 -4.39
CA ALA A 26 1.57 8.98 -4.71
C ALA A 26 0.58 8.91 -3.54
N LEU A 27 0.48 7.76 -2.87
CA LEU A 27 -0.33 7.59 -1.67
C LEU A 27 0.14 8.49 -0.53
N ALA A 28 1.47 8.52 -0.26
CA ALA A 28 2.05 9.37 0.76
C ALA A 28 1.75 10.86 0.50
N ARG A 29 1.95 11.33 -0.75
CA ARG A 29 1.63 12.70 -1.14
C ARG A 29 0.14 13.01 -0.94
N GLY A 30 -0.76 12.11 -1.34
CA GLY A 30 -2.20 12.29 -1.15
C GLY A 30 -2.60 12.40 0.33
N LEU A 31 -2.01 11.59 1.21
CA LEU A 31 -2.23 11.71 2.66
C LEU A 31 -1.70 13.03 3.21
N ALA A 32 -0.52 13.50 2.77
CA ALA A 32 0.03 14.79 3.18
C ALA A 32 -0.85 15.96 2.71
N GLN A 33 -1.36 15.93 1.48
CA GLN A 33 -2.33 16.93 0.97
C GLN A 33 -3.63 16.96 1.80
N ALA A 34 -4.02 15.83 2.37
CA ALA A 34 -5.16 15.74 3.29
C ALA A 34 -4.82 16.21 4.73
N GLY A 35 -3.54 16.51 5.04
CA GLY A 35 -3.09 17.07 6.32
C GLY A 35 -2.27 16.15 7.21
N ALA A 36 -1.93 14.93 6.76
CA ALA A 36 -1.12 14.02 7.55
C ALA A 36 0.37 14.39 7.51
N SER A 37 1.07 14.21 8.63
CA SER A 37 2.54 14.09 8.67
C SER A 37 2.95 12.70 8.18
N LEU A 38 4.13 12.57 7.57
CA LEU A 38 4.55 11.35 6.92
C LEU A 38 5.80 10.73 7.56
N VAL A 39 5.84 9.40 7.61
CA VAL A 39 7.06 8.62 7.68
C VAL A 39 7.19 7.80 6.41
N LEU A 40 8.19 8.07 5.60
CA LEU A 40 8.50 7.32 4.39
C LEU A 40 9.44 6.16 4.72
N ASN A 41 9.29 5.05 3.98
CA ASN A 41 10.20 3.92 4.07
C ASN A 41 10.64 3.43 2.68
N GLY A 42 11.86 2.97 2.61
CA GLY A 42 12.47 2.29 1.48
C GLY A 42 13.83 1.73 1.87
N ARG A 43 14.38 0.82 1.09
CA ARG A 43 15.71 0.21 1.37
C ARG A 43 16.87 1.12 0.95
N ASP A 44 16.69 1.84 -0.16
CA ASP A 44 17.69 2.79 -0.66
C ASP A 44 17.56 4.12 0.10
N ALA A 45 18.47 4.34 1.04
CA ALA A 45 18.49 5.54 1.87
C ALA A 45 18.71 6.82 1.05
N THR A 46 19.45 6.76 -0.07
CA THR A 46 19.74 7.92 -0.91
C THR A 46 18.50 8.35 -1.69
N LYS A 47 17.84 7.40 -2.36
CA LYS A 47 16.56 7.65 -3.06
C LYS A 47 15.48 8.12 -2.09
N LEU A 48 15.38 7.49 -0.92
CA LEU A 48 14.39 7.84 0.10
C LEU A 48 14.59 9.26 0.62
N ARG A 49 15.83 9.67 0.92
CA ARG A 49 16.16 11.01 1.36
C ARG A 49 15.83 12.07 0.30
N ALA A 50 16.14 11.80 -0.96
CA ALA A 50 15.80 12.71 -2.06
C ALA A 50 14.28 12.89 -2.20
N THR A 51 13.51 11.80 -2.07
CA THR A 51 12.06 11.83 -2.10
C THR A 51 11.48 12.61 -0.92
N ALA A 52 11.99 12.39 0.29
CA ALA A 52 11.57 13.14 1.47
C ALA A 52 11.88 14.63 1.34
N ALA A 53 13.06 14.98 0.81
CA ALA A 53 13.44 16.38 0.57
C ALA A 53 12.50 17.05 -0.45
N SER A 54 12.10 16.36 -1.51
CA SER A 54 11.12 16.88 -2.48
C SER A 54 9.78 17.19 -1.82
N LEU A 55 9.24 16.27 -1.02
CA LEU A 55 7.96 16.50 -0.34
C LEU A 55 8.05 17.61 0.73
N ARG A 56 9.18 17.73 1.43
CA ARG A 56 9.42 18.87 2.35
C ARG A 56 9.45 20.21 1.62
N ALA A 57 10.03 20.25 0.42
CA ALA A 57 10.03 21.45 -0.43
C ALA A 57 8.61 21.83 -0.92
N GLU A 58 7.69 20.86 -1.00
CA GLU A 58 6.27 21.10 -1.22
C GLU A 58 5.53 21.60 0.04
N GLY A 59 6.21 21.73 1.18
CA GLY A 59 5.66 22.22 2.46
C GLY A 59 5.10 21.15 3.38
N PHE A 60 5.31 19.85 3.09
CA PHE A 60 4.81 18.76 3.92
C PHE A 60 5.77 18.40 5.05
N GLU A 61 5.23 17.95 6.19
CA GLU A 61 6.01 17.40 7.28
C GLU A 61 6.34 15.94 6.98
N VAL A 62 7.64 15.63 6.79
CA VAL A 62 8.08 14.32 6.32
C VAL A 62 9.31 13.84 7.08
N HIS A 63 9.23 12.64 7.61
CA HIS A 63 10.33 11.87 8.19
C HIS A 63 10.66 10.69 7.27
N GLU A 64 11.86 10.12 7.39
CA GLU A 64 12.25 8.93 6.67
C GLU A 64 12.89 7.87 7.58
N ARG A 65 12.65 6.59 7.27
CA ARG A 65 13.27 5.43 7.90
C ARG A 65 13.68 4.42 6.83
N ALA A 66 14.99 4.29 6.60
CA ALA A 66 15.55 3.37 5.64
C ALA A 66 15.82 2.01 6.29
N PHE A 67 15.00 0.99 5.95
CA PHE A 67 15.20 -0.38 6.40
C PHE A 67 14.46 -1.35 5.45
N ASP A 68 14.83 -2.63 5.53
CA ASP A 68 14.15 -3.70 4.78
C ASP A 68 12.94 -4.20 5.58
N VAL A 69 11.77 -4.12 4.98
CA VAL A 69 10.50 -4.58 5.58
C VAL A 69 10.41 -6.11 5.71
N THR A 70 11.32 -6.84 5.08
CA THR A 70 11.41 -8.31 5.19
C THR A 70 12.23 -8.78 6.38
N ASP A 71 12.93 -7.87 7.06
CA ASP A 71 13.65 -8.13 8.30
C ASP A 71 12.76 -7.76 9.51
N ALA A 72 12.21 -8.76 10.18
CA ALA A 72 11.27 -8.58 11.28
C ALA A 72 11.87 -7.81 12.48
N GLU A 73 13.16 -8.01 12.78
CA GLU A 73 13.84 -7.31 13.86
C GLU A 73 14.07 -5.84 13.51
N ALA A 74 14.50 -5.55 12.27
CA ALA A 74 14.62 -4.19 11.78
C ALA A 74 13.26 -3.48 11.76
N VAL A 75 12.20 -4.17 11.36
CA VAL A 75 10.82 -3.65 11.38
C VAL A 75 10.45 -3.24 12.80
N LYS A 76 10.59 -4.16 13.77
CA LYS A 76 10.22 -3.89 15.17
C LYS A 76 11.00 -2.68 15.71
N ALA A 77 12.32 -2.68 15.56
CA ALA A 77 13.18 -1.61 16.06
C ALA A 77 12.83 -0.23 15.46
N ASN A 78 12.54 -0.18 14.15
CA ASN A 78 12.18 1.06 13.48
C ASN A 78 10.78 1.54 13.86
N VAL A 79 9.79 0.65 13.96
CA VAL A 79 8.43 1.01 14.40
C VAL A 79 8.47 1.57 15.84
N ASP A 80 9.16 0.89 16.76
CA ASP A 80 9.32 1.37 18.14
C ASP A 80 10.02 2.76 18.18
N SER A 81 11.01 2.99 17.30
CA SER A 81 11.68 4.30 17.22
C SER A 81 10.78 5.39 16.63
N ILE A 82 9.92 5.06 15.65
CA ILE A 82 8.94 6.02 15.09
C ILE A 82 7.97 6.46 16.19
N GLU A 83 7.39 5.50 16.90
CA GLU A 83 6.43 5.75 17.98
C GLU A 83 7.02 6.59 19.13
N ARG A 84 8.29 6.36 19.46
CA ARG A 84 8.99 7.06 20.55
C ARG A 84 9.48 8.46 20.13
N ASP A 85 10.06 8.59 18.94
CA ASP A 85 10.89 9.73 18.56
C ASP A 85 10.16 10.73 17.64
N ILE A 86 9.12 10.26 16.91
CA ILE A 86 8.36 11.08 15.96
C ILE A 86 6.92 11.27 16.46
N GLY A 87 6.23 10.18 16.75
CA GLY A 87 4.86 10.23 17.25
C GLY A 87 4.08 8.96 16.98
N ALA A 88 2.87 8.92 17.48
CA ALA A 88 1.96 7.78 17.32
C ALA A 88 1.58 7.56 15.86
N ILE A 89 1.82 6.35 15.33
CA ILE A 89 1.39 5.99 13.98
C ILE A 89 -0.13 5.81 13.98
N ASP A 90 -0.87 6.75 13.40
CA ASP A 90 -2.33 6.67 13.25
C ASP A 90 -2.75 5.89 12.01
N ILE A 91 -1.92 5.95 10.95
CA ILE A 91 -2.20 5.37 9.63
C ILE A 91 -0.98 4.57 9.18
N LEU A 92 -1.19 3.30 8.85
CA LEU A 92 -0.20 2.46 8.18
C LEU A 92 -0.66 2.14 6.76
N ILE A 93 0.21 2.38 5.76
CA ILE A 93 0.04 1.82 4.42
C ILE A 93 1.14 0.80 4.15
N ASN A 94 0.76 -0.46 4.07
CA ASN A 94 1.61 -1.54 3.62
C ASN A 94 1.60 -1.57 2.08
N ASN A 95 2.58 -0.90 1.47
CA ASN A 95 2.68 -0.78 0.02
C ASN A 95 3.92 -1.48 -0.56
N ALA A 96 4.97 -1.71 0.22
CA ALA A 96 6.16 -2.40 -0.27
C ALA A 96 5.80 -3.71 -0.98
N GLY A 97 6.36 -3.93 -2.16
CA GLY A 97 6.05 -5.11 -2.96
C GLY A 97 6.93 -5.19 -4.21
N ILE A 98 7.06 -6.41 -4.71
CA ILE A 98 7.82 -6.71 -5.94
C ILE A 98 6.97 -7.55 -6.89
N GLN A 99 7.40 -7.57 -8.15
CA GLN A 99 6.86 -8.44 -9.19
C GLN A 99 7.99 -9.24 -9.84
N ARG A 100 7.73 -10.54 -10.05
CA ARG A 100 8.55 -11.44 -10.84
C ARG A 100 7.66 -12.09 -11.90
N ARG A 101 8.19 -12.29 -13.11
CA ARG A 101 7.42 -12.83 -14.24
C ARG A 101 8.20 -13.96 -14.90
N ALA A 102 7.59 -15.13 -14.95
CA ALA A 102 8.06 -16.29 -15.71
C ALA A 102 6.89 -17.27 -15.91
N PRO A 103 6.98 -18.21 -16.90
CA PRO A 103 6.10 -19.36 -16.94
C PRO A 103 6.14 -20.11 -15.61
N LEU A 104 5.00 -20.59 -15.11
CA LEU A 104 4.92 -21.15 -13.75
C LEU A 104 5.87 -22.35 -13.54
N HIS A 105 6.03 -23.20 -14.56
CA HIS A 105 6.90 -24.37 -14.50
C HIS A 105 8.41 -24.03 -14.56
N GLU A 106 8.77 -22.78 -14.91
CA GLU A 106 10.13 -22.27 -14.95
C GLU A 106 10.42 -21.29 -13.80
N PHE A 107 9.40 -20.99 -12.98
CA PHE A 107 9.54 -20.01 -11.91
C PHE A 107 10.49 -20.51 -10.82
N SER A 108 11.56 -19.77 -10.54
CA SER A 108 12.58 -20.21 -9.57
C SER A 108 12.01 -20.21 -8.14
N HIS A 109 12.48 -21.16 -7.31
CA HIS A 109 12.11 -21.19 -5.89
C HIS A 109 12.59 -19.93 -5.16
N GLN A 110 13.74 -19.37 -5.55
CA GLN A 110 14.26 -18.13 -4.96
C GLN A 110 13.34 -16.95 -5.25
N ASP A 111 12.92 -16.76 -6.51
CA ASP A 111 11.96 -15.69 -6.87
C ASP A 111 10.62 -15.87 -6.17
N TRP A 112 10.19 -17.12 -5.96
CA TRP A 112 8.99 -17.40 -5.16
C TRP A 112 9.15 -16.92 -3.71
N HIS A 113 10.26 -17.30 -3.06
CA HIS A 113 10.52 -16.90 -1.67
C HIS A 113 10.65 -15.38 -1.54
N ASP A 114 11.44 -14.74 -2.40
CA ASP A 114 11.61 -13.28 -2.39
C ASP A 114 10.27 -12.56 -2.55
N LEU A 115 9.41 -13.08 -3.44
CA LEU A 115 8.11 -12.49 -3.72
C LEU A 115 7.15 -12.65 -2.53
N MET A 116 7.07 -13.85 -1.95
CA MET A 116 6.22 -14.10 -0.77
C MET A 116 6.70 -13.29 0.42
N GLN A 117 8.00 -13.30 0.69
CA GLN A 117 8.61 -12.56 1.79
C GLN A 117 8.33 -11.05 1.65
N THR A 118 8.47 -10.49 0.44
CA THR A 118 8.25 -9.05 0.25
C THR A 118 6.76 -8.68 0.21
N ASN A 119 5.90 -9.48 -0.45
CA ASN A 119 4.51 -9.10 -0.69
C ASN A 119 3.54 -9.53 0.40
N LEU A 120 3.91 -10.50 1.24
CA LEU A 120 3.04 -11.06 2.27
C LEU A 120 3.68 -10.99 3.67
N ASP A 121 4.87 -11.58 3.87
CA ASP A 121 5.47 -11.66 5.20
C ASP A 121 5.78 -10.26 5.74
N SER A 122 6.29 -9.36 4.89
CA SER A 122 6.55 -7.98 5.28
C SER A 122 5.30 -7.25 5.78
N VAL A 123 4.13 -7.51 5.15
CA VAL A 123 2.86 -6.91 5.57
C VAL A 123 2.44 -7.44 6.94
N PHE A 124 2.68 -8.72 7.20
CA PHE A 124 2.45 -9.30 8.52
C PHE A 124 3.39 -8.68 9.56
N PHE A 125 4.70 -8.61 9.29
CA PHE A 125 5.69 -8.06 10.24
C PHE A 125 5.40 -6.59 10.58
N VAL A 126 5.25 -5.74 9.57
CA VAL A 126 4.98 -4.30 9.78
C VAL A 126 3.60 -4.10 10.40
N GLY A 127 2.59 -4.82 9.89
CA GLY A 127 1.23 -4.75 10.42
C GLY A 127 1.16 -5.14 11.89
N GLN A 128 1.82 -6.23 12.29
CA GLN A 128 1.86 -6.70 13.68
C GLN A 128 2.60 -5.69 14.59
N ALA A 129 3.78 -5.21 14.19
CA ALA A 129 4.56 -4.27 14.99
C ALA A 129 3.78 -2.96 15.24
N VAL A 130 3.16 -2.39 14.21
CA VAL A 130 2.36 -1.17 14.33
C VAL A 130 1.06 -1.42 15.11
N ALA A 131 0.38 -2.55 14.87
CA ALA A 131 -0.86 -2.87 15.56
C ALA A 131 -0.69 -2.99 17.08
N GLN A 132 0.45 -3.47 17.58
CA GLN A 132 0.73 -3.54 19.03
C GLN A 132 0.59 -2.17 19.70
N HIS A 133 1.11 -1.11 19.07
CA HIS A 133 0.98 0.26 19.55
C HIS A 133 -0.44 0.82 19.36
N MET A 134 -1.05 0.61 18.19
CA MET A 134 -2.41 1.06 17.88
C MET A 134 -3.46 0.44 18.83
N ILE A 135 -3.34 -0.86 19.15
CA ILE A 135 -4.23 -1.59 20.07
C ILE A 135 -4.21 -0.97 21.47
N THR A 136 -3.03 -0.60 21.96
CA THR A 136 -2.90 0.06 23.27
C THR A 136 -3.70 1.36 23.32
N ARG A 137 -3.77 2.09 22.19
CA ARG A 137 -4.54 3.33 22.04
C ARG A 137 -5.98 3.10 21.61
N LYS A 138 -6.37 1.86 21.26
CA LYS A 138 -7.68 1.50 20.70
C LYS A 138 -8.07 2.31 19.47
N LYS A 139 -7.09 2.67 18.65
CA LYS A 139 -7.28 3.52 17.47
C LYS A 139 -6.18 3.28 16.46
N GLY A 140 -6.56 3.04 15.21
CA GLY A 140 -5.61 2.90 14.10
C GLY A 140 -6.29 2.57 12.77
N ARG A 141 -5.63 2.96 11.67
CA ARG A 141 -6.03 2.67 10.30
C ARG A 141 -4.91 1.92 9.61
N ILE A 142 -5.17 0.72 9.12
CA ILE A 142 -4.20 -0.08 8.36
C ILE A 142 -4.76 -0.30 6.96
N ILE A 143 -3.97 0.02 5.94
CA ILE A 143 -4.35 -0.11 4.54
C ILE A 143 -3.29 -0.96 3.83
N ASN A 144 -3.69 -2.12 3.33
CA ASN A 144 -2.83 -3.04 2.61
C ASN A 144 -3.00 -2.85 1.10
N ILE A 145 -1.90 -2.69 0.35
CA ILE A 145 -1.98 -2.57 -1.10
C ILE A 145 -2.05 -3.95 -1.73
N CYS A 146 -3.28 -4.37 -2.00
CA CYS A 146 -3.63 -5.58 -2.73
C CYS A 146 -3.41 -5.40 -4.25
N SER A 147 -4.25 -5.97 -5.07
CA SER A 147 -4.22 -5.85 -6.54
C SER A 147 -5.53 -6.38 -7.12
N VAL A 148 -5.87 -6.01 -8.35
CA VAL A 148 -6.89 -6.74 -9.12
C VAL A 148 -6.52 -8.23 -9.29
N GLN A 149 -5.22 -8.56 -9.22
CA GLN A 149 -4.76 -9.94 -9.21
C GLN A 149 -5.03 -10.69 -7.89
N SER A 150 -5.64 -10.06 -6.91
CA SER A 150 -6.24 -10.77 -5.76
C SER A 150 -7.54 -11.49 -6.14
N GLU A 151 -8.12 -11.19 -7.31
CA GLU A 151 -9.37 -11.77 -7.86
C GLU A 151 -9.17 -12.37 -9.24
N LEU A 152 -8.38 -11.70 -10.09
CA LEU A 152 -8.24 -12.03 -11.49
C LEU A 152 -6.90 -12.70 -11.78
N GLY A 153 -6.87 -13.54 -12.81
CA GLY A 153 -5.67 -14.23 -13.26
C GLY A 153 -5.15 -13.73 -14.59
N ARG A 154 -3.83 -13.87 -14.77
CA ARG A 154 -3.13 -13.61 -16.02
C ARG A 154 -1.92 -14.53 -16.13
N PRO A 155 -1.54 -15.00 -17.34
CA PRO A 155 -0.33 -15.81 -17.53
C PRO A 155 0.94 -15.14 -17.04
N GLY A 156 1.89 -15.94 -16.57
CA GLY A 156 3.25 -15.51 -16.20
C GLY A 156 3.39 -14.78 -14.87
N ILE A 157 2.34 -14.72 -14.04
CA ILE A 157 2.37 -14.03 -12.75
C ILE A 157 1.68 -14.82 -11.62
N SER A 158 1.55 -16.13 -11.74
CA SER A 158 0.82 -16.96 -10.75
C SER A 158 1.35 -16.79 -9.31
N PRO A 159 2.66 -16.72 -9.03
CA PRO A 159 3.14 -16.46 -7.69
C PRO A 159 2.73 -15.09 -7.14
N TYR A 160 2.71 -14.06 -7.99
CA TYR A 160 2.22 -12.73 -7.58
C TYR A 160 0.72 -12.77 -7.23
N MET A 161 -0.09 -13.46 -8.04
CA MET A 161 -1.51 -13.68 -7.77
C MET A 161 -1.71 -14.38 -6.43
N ALA A 162 -0.92 -15.45 -6.15
CA ALA A 162 -0.95 -16.16 -4.88
C ALA A 162 -0.64 -15.22 -3.70
N SER A 163 0.41 -14.39 -3.80
CA SER A 163 0.76 -13.43 -2.75
C SER A 163 -0.33 -12.39 -2.52
N LYS A 164 -0.94 -11.86 -3.57
CA LYS A 164 -2.01 -10.84 -3.45
C LYS A 164 -3.35 -11.43 -3.04
N GLY A 165 -3.65 -12.68 -3.42
CA GLY A 165 -4.80 -13.43 -2.89
C GLY A 165 -4.65 -13.71 -1.40
N ALA A 166 -3.45 -14.15 -0.95
CA ALA A 166 -3.14 -14.34 0.45
C ALA A 166 -3.24 -13.01 1.23
N LEU A 167 -2.72 -11.91 0.69
CA LEU A 167 -2.81 -10.59 1.31
C LEU A 167 -4.26 -10.11 1.47
N LYS A 168 -5.13 -10.38 0.47
CA LYS A 168 -6.58 -10.13 0.59
C LYS A 168 -7.17 -10.86 1.80
N MET A 169 -6.85 -12.14 1.98
CA MET A 169 -7.35 -12.91 3.13
C MET A 169 -6.70 -12.47 4.45
N LEU A 170 -5.41 -12.15 4.45
CA LEU A 170 -4.73 -11.60 5.63
C LEU A 170 -5.39 -10.27 6.08
N THR A 171 -5.76 -9.40 5.13
CA THR A 171 -6.47 -8.14 5.43
C THR A 171 -7.78 -8.41 6.17
N LYS A 172 -8.54 -9.42 5.75
CA LYS A 172 -9.78 -9.84 6.45
C LYS A 172 -9.49 -10.40 7.84
N GLY A 173 -8.47 -11.27 7.97
CA GLY A 173 -8.05 -11.81 9.25
C GLY A 173 -7.66 -10.71 10.24
N MET A 174 -6.80 -9.79 9.82
CA MET A 174 -6.43 -8.62 10.63
C MET A 174 -7.65 -7.78 11.06
N ALA A 175 -8.63 -7.58 10.18
CA ALA A 175 -9.84 -6.84 10.51
C ALA A 175 -10.72 -7.57 11.53
N ILE A 176 -10.79 -8.90 11.46
CA ILE A 176 -11.55 -9.74 12.42
C ILE A 176 -10.87 -9.71 13.79
N ASP A 177 -9.54 -9.90 13.81
CA ASP A 177 -8.80 -10.02 15.07
C ASP A 177 -8.63 -8.67 15.78
N TRP A 178 -8.40 -7.59 15.02
CA TRP A 178 -8.08 -6.27 15.57
C TRP A 178 -9.25 -5.28 15.58
N GLY A 179 -10.34 -5.58 14.87
CA GLY A 179 -11.55 -4.76 14.90
C GLY A 179 -12.13 -4.56 16.29
N PRO A 180 -12.31 -5.62 17.11
CA PRO A 180 -12.74 -5.49 18.50
C PRO A 180 -11.78 -4.69 19.40
N LEU A 181 -10.52 -4.52 18.94
CA LEU A 181 -9.47 -3.78 19.62
C LEU A 181 -9.35 -2.32 19.16
N GLY A 182 -10.30 -1.86 18.29
CA GLY A 182 -10.41 -0.47 17.87
C GLY A 182 -9.71 -0.13 16.55
N LEU A 183 -9.27 -1.12 15.77
CA LEU A 183 -8.59 -0.88 14.50
C LEU A 183 -9.51 -1.13 13.30
N ASN A 184 -9.33 -0.33 12.25
CA ASN A 184 -9.88 -0.63 10.92
C ASN A 184 -8.75 -1.08 10.00
N VAL A 185 -8.92 -2.25 9.41
CA VAL A 185 -7.96 -2.82 8.45
C VAL A 185 -8.66 -3.07 7.13
N ASN A 186 -8.19 -2.41 6.09
CA ASN A 186 -8.77 -2.51 4.75
C ASN A 186 -7.66 -2.67 3.70
N GLY A 187 -8.05 -2.94 2.48
CA GLY A 187 -7.15 -2.98 1.34
C GLY A 187 -7.55 -2.01 0.23
N ILE A 188 -6.57 -1.59 -0.55
CA ILE A 188 -6.79 -1.01 -1.87
C ILE A 188 -6.33 -2.04 -2.89
N GLY A 189 -7.14 -2.31 -3.89
CA GLY A 189 -6.83 -3.20 -5.02
C GLY A 189 -6.59 -2.39 -6.30
N PRO A 190 -5.35 -1.92 -6.56
CA PRO A 190 -5.07 -1.20 -7.79
C PRO A 190 -5.26 -2.07 -9.03
N GLY A 191 -5.80 -1.47 -10.09
CA GLY A 191 -5.74 -2.00 -11.44
C GLY A 191 -4.38 -1.79 -12.08
N TYR A 192 -4.39 -1.39 -13.34
CA TYR A 192 -3.17 -1.11 -14.10
C TYR A 192 -2.88 0.39 -14.13
N PHE A 193 -1.79 0.77 -13.46
CA PHE A 193 -1.33 2.15 -13.32
C PHE A 193 0.03 2.33 -13.99
N LYS A 194 0.29 3.53 -14.52
CA LYS A 194 1.59 3.90 -15.05
C LYS A 194 2.58 4.06 -13.88
N THR A 195 3.50 3.13 -13.78
CA THR A 195 4.54 3.09 -12.74
C THR A 195 5.86 2.63 -13.36
N GLU A 196 7.00 2.91 -12.71
CA GLU A 196 8.30 2.34 -13.10
C GLU A 196 8.23 0.79 -13.21
N LEU A 197 7.49 0.13 -12.32
CA LEU A 197 7.28 -1.32 -12.32
C LEU A 197 6.57 -1.82 -13.59
N ASN A 198 5.72 -1.00 -14.18
CA ASN A 198 4.90 -1.32 -15.34
C ASN A 198 5.41 -0.70 -16.64
N GLU A 199 6.54 0.03 -16.62
CA GLU A 199 7.07 0.76 -17.78
C GLU A 199 7.16 -0.11 -19.04
N LYS A 200 7.71 -1.34 -18.91
CA LYS A 200 7.80 -2.28 -20.04
C LYS A 200 6.44 -2.66 -20.61
N LEU A 201 5.40 -2.75 -19.78
CA LEU A 201 4.04 -3.07 -20.21
C LEU A 201 3.33 -1.84 -20.81
N VAL A 202 3.59 -0.65 -20.28
CA VAL A 202 3.07 0.61 -20.81
C VAL A 202 3.61 0.85 -22.23
N ASN A 203 4.89 0.55 -22.45
CA ASN A 203 5.56 0.72 -23.73
C ASN A 203 5.29 -0.44 -24.73
N ASP A 204 4.72 -1.55 -24.27
CA ASP A 204 4.23 -2.62 -25.14
C ASP A 204 2.86 -2.25 -25.73
N THR A 205 2.87 -1.85 -27.01
CA THR A 205 1.66 -1.39 -27.72
C THR A 205 0.58 -2.47 -27.77
N THR A 206 0.96 -3.74 -27.94
CA THR A 206 0.01 -4.88 -28.00
C THR A 206 -0.65 -5.09 -26.64
N PHE A 207 0.15 -5.10 -25.57
CA PHE A 207 -0.36 -5.23 -24.22
C PHE A 207 -1.22 -4.02 -23.82
N SER A 208 -0.79 -2.80 -24.12
CA SER A 208 -1.54 -1.58 -23.82
C SER A 208 -2.87 -1.52 -24.58
N ALA A 209 -2.91 -1.94 -25.85
CA ALA A 209 -4.16 -2.03 -26.60
C ALA A 209 -5.11 -3.07 -26.00
N TRP A 210 -4.61 -4.26 -25.64
CA TRP A 210 -5.40 -5.28 -24.95
C TRP A 210 -5.94 -4.75 -23.62
N LEU A 211 -5.10 -4.14 -22.80
CA LEU A 211 -5.49 -3.61 -21.50
C LEU A 211 -6.57 -2.53 -21.61
N THR A 212 -6.37 -1.55 -22.49
CA THR A 212 -7.34 -0.46 -22.67
C THR A 212 -8.67 -0.96 -23.22
N ASN A 213 -8.66 -2.01 -24.05
CA ASN A 213 -9.89 -2.67 -24.50
C ASN A 213 -10.57 -3.45 -23.38
N ARG A 214 -9.80 -4.05 -22.46
CA ARG A 214 -10.31 -4.82 -21.31
C ARG A 214 -10.80 -3.91 -20.16
N THR A 215 -10.31 -2.68 -20.09
CA THR A 215 -10.67 -1.73 -19.04
C THR A 215 -11.86 -0.88 -19.49
N PRO A 216 -13.00 -0.87 -18.78
CA PRO A 216 -14.15 -0.02 -19.13
C PRO A 216 -13.80 1.47 -19.29
N SER A 217 -12.90 2.00 -18.45
CA SER A 217 -12.40 3.39 -18.57
C SER A 217 -11.47 3.63 -19.76
N ARG A 218 -11.12 2.58 -20.55
CA ARG A 218 -10.34 2.65 -21.80
C ARG A 218 -8.96 3.31 -21.71
N ARG A 219 -8.34 3.26 -20.54
CA ARG A 219 -7.02 3.85 -20.30
C ARG A 219 -6.27 3.17 -19.16
N TRP A 220 -4.98 3.44 -19.06
CA TRP A 220 -4.21 3.23 -17.85
C TRP A 220 -4.65 4.23 -16.78
N GLY A 221 -4.55 3.85 -15.50
CA GLY A 221 -4.67 4.77 -14.38
C GLY A 221 -3.38 5.58 -14.16
N GLU A 222 -3.52 6.80 -13.66
CA GLU A 222 -2.41 7.59 -13.12
C GLU A 222 -2.34 7.34 -11.60
N VAL A 223 -1.13 7.22 -11.04
CA VAL A 223 -0.93 6.80 -9.64
C VAL A 223 -1.60 7.72 -8.62
N GLU A 224 -1.76 8.98 -8.96
CA GLU A 224 -2.44 9.99 -8.15
C GLU A 224 -3.93 9.68 -7.93
N GLU A 225 -4.55 8.94 -8.85
CA GLU A 225 -5.96 8.55 -8.75
C GLU A 225 -6.23 7.54 -7.60
N LEU A 226 -5.18 6.94 -7.05
CA LEU A 226 -5.27 6.08 -5.86
C LEU A 226 -5.37 6.89 -4.55
N ALA A 227 -4.94 8.16 -4.56
CA ALA A 227 -4.85 8.97 -3.34
C ALA A 227 -6.21 9.15 -2.65
N GLY A 228 -7.29 9.37 -3.42
CA GLY A 228 -8.63 9.54 -2.86
C GLY A 228 -9.11 8.31 -2.08
N ALA A 229 -8.82 7.11 -2.57
CA ALA A 229 -9.16 5.87 -1.88
C ALA A 229 -8.36 5.72 -0.56
N ALA A 230 -7.08 6.08 -0.57
CA ALA A 230 -6.24 6.04 0.62
C ALA A 230 -6.72 7.07 1.68
N VAL A 231 -7.01 8.29 1.27
CA VAL A 231 -7.56 9.33 2.17
C VAL A 231 -8.90 8.89 2.76
N PHE A 232 -9.81 8.32 1.95
CA PHE A 232 -11.08 7.79 2.44
C PHE A 232 -10.86 6.73 3.51
N LEU A 233 -10.05 5.70 3.24
CA LEU A 233 -9.82 4.60 4.18
C LEU A 233 -9.02 5.03 5.42
N ALA A 234 -8.19 6.06 5.32
CA ALA A 234 -7.41 6.62 6.42
C ALA A 234 -8.23 7.58 7.31
N SER A 235 -9.32 8.13 6.81
CA SER A 235 -10.09 9.19 7.46
C SER A 235 -11.27 8.68 8.30
N ASP A 236 -11.99 9.61 8.93
CA ASP A 236 -13.21 9.30 9.69
C ASP A 236 -14.42 9.06 8.78
N ALA A 237 -14.27 9.25 7.46
CA ALA A 237 -15.32 8.91 6.48
C ALA A 237 -15.52 7.39 6.33
N SER A 238 -14.58 6.56 6.80
CA SER A 238 -14.62 5.10 6.67
C SER A 238 -14.69 4.34 8.00
N THR A 239 -15.20 4.94 9.07
CA THR A 239 -15.19 4.34 10.43
C THR A 239 -15.89 2.98 10.51
N PHE A 240 -16.87 2.71 9.63
CA PHE A 240 -17.59 1.42 9.60
C PHE A 240 -17.15 0.52 8.43
N VAL A 241 -16.10 0.90 7.69
CA VAL A 241 -15.48 0.06 6.66
C VAL A 241 -14.35 -0.74 7.29
N ASN A 242 -14.48 -2.07 7.33
CA ASN A 242 -13.46 -2.95 7.90
C ASN A 242 -13.43 -4.29 7.16
N GLY A 243 -12.24 -4.82 6.85
CA GLY A 243 -12.04 -6.06 6.12
C GLY A 243 -12.35 -5.97 4.61
N HIS A 244 -12.56 -4.78 4.07
CA HIS A 244 -12.91 -4.56 2.67
C HIS A 244 -11.69 -4.31 1.79
N ILE A 245 -11.76 -4.77 0.52
CA ILE A 245 -10.79 -4.40 -0.51
C ILE A 245 -11.48 -3.46 -1.50
N LEU A 246 -11.08 -2.21 -1.50
CA LEU A 246 -11.58 -1.20 -2.43
C LEU A 246 -10.77 -1.26 -3.73
N TYR A 247 -11.40 -1.78 -4.80
CA TYR A 247 -10.75 -1.82 -6.11
C TYR A 247 -10.82 -0.45 -6.79
N VAL A 248 -9.65 0.02 -7.23
CA VAL A 248 -9.47 1.26 -8.00
C VAL A 248 -8.81 0.85 -9.30
N ASP A 249 -9.60 0.53 -10.31
CA ASP A 249 -9.12 -0.26 -11.45
C ASP A 249 -9.72 0.12 -12.81
N GLY A 250 -10.48 1.21 -12.88
CA GLY A 250 -11.17 1.62 -14.10
C GLY A 250 -12.25 0.64 -14.58
N GLY A 251 -12.70 -0.26 -13.69
CA GLY A 251 -13.75 -1.24 -13.96
C GLY A 251 -13.23 -2.60 -14.48
N VAL A 252 -11.93 -2.86 -14.43
CA VAL A 252 -11.35 -4.15 -14.88
C VAL A 252 -12.00 -5.35 -14.18
N THR A 253 -12.24 -5.27 -12.88
CA THR A 253 -12.87 -6.36 -12.12
C THR A 253 -14.38 -6.47 -12.34
N ALA A 254 -15.03 -5.46 -12.88
CA ALA A 254 -16.47 -5.46 -13.15
C ALA A 254 -16.83 -6.08 -14.52
N GLN A 255 -15.87 -6.26 -15.40
CA GLN A 255 -16.09 -6.76 -16.76
C GLN A 255 -15.71 -8.26 -16.86
N LEU A 256 -16.55 -9.06 -17.55
CA LEU A 256 -16.30 -10.46 -17.92
C LEU A 256 -15.22 -10.58 -19.00
#